data_df69efd3da68b2bc7f5e9e410a427266
#
_entry.id   df69efd3da68b2bc7f5e9e410a427266
#
_cell.length_a   1.000
_cell.length_b   1.000
_cell.length_c   1.000
_cell.angle_alpha   90.00
_cell.angle_beta   90.00
_cell.angle_gamma   90.00
#
_symmetry.space_group_name_H-M   'P 1'
#
loop_
_entity.id
_entity.type
_entity.pdbx_description
1 polymer ?
#
loop_
_entity_poly.entity_id
_entity_poly.type
_entity_poly.pdbx_seq_one_letter_code
_entity_poly.pdbx_strand_id
1 'polypeptide(L)'
;PKAREEIFGPVLSVIEVASNEEAVAVANDTAYGLAASVFSANGRSAIRAARDIRAGTVTVNCYGEGNIATPFGGYKQSGFGGRDNGVHAHDQYTELKTIWIDLNDPRDGDNVA
;
A
#
# COMPACT_ATOMS: atom_id res chain seq x y z
N PRO A 1 -24.48 -6.83 0.87
CA PRO A 1 -24.31 -5.48 1.42
C PRO A 1 -23.50 -5.45 2.70
N LYS A 2 -23.79 -6.33 3.69
CA LYS A 2 -23.15 -6.30 5.02
C LYS A 2 -21.65 -6.66 5.03
N ALA A 3 -21.18 -7.41 4.04
CA ALA A 3 -19.76 -7.79 3.94
C ALA A 3 -18.85 -6.66 3.39
N ARG A 4 -19.44 -5.56 2.91
CA ARG A 4 -18.70 -4.41 2.37
C ARG A 4 -18.64 -3.22 3.33
N GLU A 5 -19.39 -3.29 4.43
CA GLU A 5 -19.44 -2.25 5.45
C GLU A 5 -18.58 -2.65 6.64
N GLU A 6 -17.78 -1.74 7.13
CA GLU A 6 -17.06 -1.92 8.37
C GLU A 6 -18.02 -1.71 9.55
N ILE A 7 -18.35 -2.80 10.25
CA ILE A 7 -19.31 -2.76 11.37
C ILE A 7 -18.66 -2.18 12.64
N PHE A 8 -17.36 -2.28 12.76
CA PHE A 8 -16.58 -1.81 13.91
C PHE A 8 -17.03 -2.41 15.25
N GLY A 9 -17.25 -3.75 15.28
CA GLY A 9 -17.71 -4.50 16.44
C GLY A 9 -17.28 -5.97 16.38
N PRO A 10 -17.68 -6.82 17.33
CA PRO A 10 -17.29 -8.22 17.39
C PRO A 10 -18.08 -9.06 16.36
N VAL A 11 -17.95 -8.72 15.10
CA VAL A 11 -18.66 -9.37 13.97
C VAL A 11 -17.63 -9.86 12.96
N LEU A 12 -17.69 -11.14 12.61
CA LEU A 12 -16.91 -11.77 11.57
C LEU A 12 -17.84 -12.18 10.42
N SER A 13 -17.56 -11.70 9.21
CA SER A 13 -18.23 -12.17 8.00
C SER A 13 -17.45 -13.31 7.38
N VAL A 14 -18.08 -14.47 7.19
CA VAL A 14 -17.49 -15.63 6.53
C VAL A 14 -18.16 -15.80 5.17
N ILE A 15 -17.37 -15.92 4.11
CA ILE A 15 -17.81 -16.09 2.75
C ILE A 15 -17.16 -17.34 2.17
N GLU A 16 -17.95 -18.33 1.81
CA GLU A 16 -17.46 -19.50 1.08
C GLU A 16 -17.25 -19.16 -0.39
N VAL A 17 -16.18 -19.67 -0.96
CA VAL A 17 -15.80 -19.46 -2.35
C VAL A 17 -15.42 -20.79 -3.00
N ALA A 18 -15.64 -20.91 -4.30
CA ALA A 18 -15.40 -22.15 -5.04
C ALA A 18 -13.98 -22.23 -5.62
N SER A 19 -13.25 -21.11 -5.70
CA SER A 19 -11.92 -21.04 -6.29
C SER A 19 -11.04 -19.97 -5.66
N ASN A 20 -9.72 -20.04 -5.92
CA ASN A 20 -8.77 -19.01 -5.52
C ASN A 20 -9.04 -17.67 -6.25
N GLU A 21 -9.44 -17.73 -7.49
CA GLU A 21 -9.78 -16.57 -8.31
C GLU A 21 -11.00 -15.84 -7.73
N GLU A 22 -12.02 -16.59 -7.32
CA GLU A 22 -13.18 -16.04 -6.65
C GLU A 22 -12.81 -15.44 -5.28
N ALA A 23 -11.95 -16.11 -4.52
CA ALA A 23 -11.46 -15.59 -3.24
C ALA A 23 -10.81 -14.21 -3.39
N VAL A 24 -9.94 -14.05 -4.39
CA VAL A 24 -9.28 -12.78 -4.69
C VAL A 24 -10.29 -11.73 -5.17
N ALA A 25 -11.25 -12.11 -6.01
CA ALA A 25 -12.29 -11.21 -6.48
C ALA A 25 -13.14 -10.68 -5.33
N VAL A 26 -13.57 -11.56 -4.42
CA VAL A 26 -14.33 -11.20 -3.22
C VAL A 26 -13.51 -10.32 -2.27
N ALA A 27 -12.24 -10.68 -2.04
CA ALA A 27 -11.34 -9.89 -1.19
C ALA A 27 -11.14 -8.46 -1.75
N ASN A 28 -11.16 -8.30 -3.05
CA ASN A 28 -11.00 -7.01 -3.72
C ASN A 28 -12.31 -6.21 -3.85
N ASP A 29 -13.47 -6.83 -3.61
CA ASP A 29 -14.79 -6.20 -3.73
C ASP A 29 -15.16 -5.39 -2.47
N THR A 30 -14.30 -4.45 -2.12
CA THR A 30 -14.46 -3.52 -1.01
C THR A 30 -13.89 -2.15 -1.36
N ALA A 31 -14.37 -1.11 -0.71
CA ALA A 31 -13.82 0.24 -0.82
C ALA A 31 -12.47 0.38 -0.07
N TYR A 32 -12.13 -0.56 0.77
CA TYR A 32 -10.93 -0.53 1.61
C TYR A 32 -9.80 -1.39 1.04
N GLY A 33 -8.60 -1.17 1.53
CA GLY A 33 -7.40 -1.91 1.12
C GLY A 33 -6.22 -1.66 2.04
N LEU A 34 -6.42 -1.77 3.36
CA LEU A 34 -5.33 -1.56 4.32
C LEU A 34 -4.43 -2.79 4.41
N ALA A 35 -4.99 -3.91 4.85
CA ALA A 35 -4.25 -5.14 5.07
C ALA A 35 -5.09 -6.36 4.68
N ALA A 36 -4.39 -7.45 4.34
CA ALA A 36 -4.96 -8.76 4.10
C ALA A 36 -3.99 -9.85 4.56
N SER A 37 -4.52 -11.04 4.84
CA SER A 37 -3.72 -12.24 5.14
C SER A 37 -4.19 -13.39 4.28
N VAL A 38 -3.25 -14.13 3.71
CA VAL A 38 -3.50 -15.33 2.90
C VAL A 38 -2.93 -16.54 3.64
N PHE A 39 -3.75 -17.54 3.90
CA PHE A 39 -3.32 -18.81 4.49
C PHE A 39 -3.51 -19.93 3.48
N SER A 40 -2.44 -20.63 3.13
CA SER A 40 -2.47 -21.75 2.21
C SER A 40 -1.27 -22.67 2.38
N ALA A 41 -1.49 -23.97 2.28
CA ALA A 41 -0.42 -24.96 2.19
C ALA A 41 0.29 -24.92 0.83
N ASN A 42 -0.35 -24.38 -0.21
CA ASN A 42 0.25 -24.21 -1.54
C ASN A 42 0.89 -22.82 -1.67
N GLY A 43 2.21 -22.76 -1.52
CA GLY A 43 2.96 -21.51 -1.56
C GLY A 43 2.81 -20.74 -2.90
N ARG A 44 2.68 -21.45 -4.03
CA ARG A 44 2.48 -20.79 -5.33
C ARG A 44 1.12 -20.08 -5.39
N SER A 45 0.06 -20.72 -4.93
CA SER A 45 -1.26 -20.12 -4.84
C SER A 45 -1.28 -18.94 -3.88
N ALA A 46 -0.63 -19.10 -2.72
CA ALA A 46 -0.53 -18.02 -1.73
C ALA A 46 0.16 -16.78 -2.28
N ILE A 47 1.30 -16.95 -2.96
CA ILE A 47 2.05 -15.82 -3.55
C ILE A 47 1.25 -15.14 -4.67
N ARG A 48 0.55 -15.92 -5.50
CA ARG A 48 -0.31 -15.37 -6.54
C ARG A 48 -1.44 -14.54 -5.93
N ALA A 49 -2.17 -15.08 -4.96
CA ALA A 49 -3.23 -14.36 -4.27
C ALA A 49 -2.71 -13.08 -3.59
N ALA A 50 -1.54 -13.16 -2.94
CA ALA A 50 -0.94 -11.99 -2.29
C ALA A 50 -0.59 -10.86 -3.28
N ARG A 51 -0.21 -11.19 -4.52
CA ARG A 51 0.04 -10.19 -5.58
C ARG A 51 -1.24 -9.58 -6.13
N ASP A 52 -2.30 -10.37 -6.20
CA ASP A 52 -3.55 -9.97 -6.85
C ASP A 52 -4.51 -9.27 -5.89
N ILE A 53 -4.34 -9.43 -4.57
CA ILE A 53 -5.10 -8.71 -3.56
C ILE A 53 -4.65 -7.24 -3.49
N ARG A 54 -5.60 -6.33 -3.58
CA ARG A 54 -5.39 -4.89 -3.57
C ARG A 54 -5.45 -4.32 -2.16
N ALA A 55 -4.42 -4.63 -1.38
CA ALA A 55 -4.17 -4.08 -0.06
C ALA A 55 -2.73 -3.58 0.05
N GLY A 56 -2.49 -2.61 0.92
CA GLY A 56 -1.17 -2.02 1.13
C GLY A 56 -0.19 -2.98 1.81
N THR A 57 -0.71 -3.87 2.65
CA THR A 57 0.05 -4.95 3.27
C THR A 57 -0.67 -6.28 3.04
N VAL A 58 0.04 -7.27 2.54
CA VAL A 58 -0.48 -8.64 2.44
C VAL A 58 0.50 -9.61 3.07
N THR A 59 0.06 -10.34 4.07
CA THR A 59 0.85 -11.37 4.74
C THR A 59 0.47 -12.76 4.23
N VAL A 60 1.42 -13.68 4.26
CA VAL A 60 1.23 -15.06 3.83
C VAL A 60 1.58 -16.00 4.98
N ASN A 61 0.61 -16.83 5.36
CA ASN A 61 0.71 -17.80 6.47
C ASN A 61 1.12 -17.18 7.80
N CYS A 62 0.87 -15.89 7.97
CA CYS A 62 1.05 -15.15 9.21
C CYS A 62 0.05 -14.00 9.28
N TYR A 63 0.03 -13.33 10.42
CA TYR A 63 -0.78 -12.14 10.67
C TYR A 63 0.09 -11.07 11.30
N GLY A 64 -0.11 -9.81 10.91
CA GLY A 64 0.61 -8.65 11.44
C GLY A 64 1.02 -7.66 10.35
N GLU A 65 1.52 -6.50 10.76
CA GLU A 65 1.90 -5.41 9.84
C GLU A 65 3.37 -5.43 9.44
N GLY A 66 4.15 -6.36 9.97
CA GLY A 66 5.61 -6.37 9.79
C GLY A 66 6.34 -5.68 10.94
N ASN A 67 7.31 -4.83 10.64
CA ASN A 67 8.10 -4.10 11.64
C ASN A 67 8.32 -2.65 11.19
N ILE A 68 9.01 -1.87 12.04
CA ILE A 68 9.28 -0.43 11.79
C ILE A 68 10.00 -0.14 10.46
N ALA A 69 10.71 -1.10 9.91
CA ALA A 69 11.39 -0.94 8.63
C ALA A 69 10.49 -1.28 7.42
N THR A 70 9.29 -1.82 7.68
CA THR A 70 8.35 -2.22 6.63
C THR A 70 7.36 -1.09 6.35
N PRO A 71 7.28 -0.57 5.12
CA PRO A 71 6.32 0.46 4.78
C PRO A 71 4.89 0.00 5.05
N PHE A 72 4.10 0.82 5.73
CA PHE A 72 2.71 0.55 6.09
C PHE A 72 1.79 1.64 5.57
N GLY A 73 0.69 1.27 4.95
CA GLY A 73 -0.32 2.21 4.45
C GLY A 73 -1.32 1.53 3.53
N GLY A 74 -2.47 2.15 3.37
CA GLY A 74 -3.60 1.57 2.66
C GLY A 74 -3.68 1.93 1.18
N TYR A 75 -4.44 1.12 0.46
CA TYR A 75 -4.95 1.39 -0.87
C TYR A 75 -6.40 1.87 -0.79
N LYS A 76 -6.95 2.35 -1.87
CA LYS A 76 -8.35 2.79 -2.01
C LYS A 76 -8.70 3.82 -0.91
N GLN A 77 -9.82 3.64 -0.19
CA GLN A 77 -10.22 4.54 0.89
C GLN A 77 -9.42 4.37 2.18
N SER A 78 -8.59 3.33 2.28
CA SER A 78 -7.70 3.14 3.43
C SER A 78 -6.43 3.99 3.38
N GLY A 79 -6.15 4.67 2.28
CA GLY A 79 -5.01 5.58 2.14
C GLY A 79 -4.84 6.11 0.72
N PHE A 80 -4.31 7.31 0.58
CA PHE A 80 -4.19 8.01 -0.71
C PHE A 80 -2.72 8.25 -1.13
N GLY A 81 -1.81 7.35 -0.74
CA GLY A 81 -0.45 7.30 -1.28
C GLY A 81 0.67 7.25 -0.25
N GLY A 82 0.57 7.94 0.86
CA GLY A 82 1.60 7.91 1.90
C GLY A 82 1.84 6.52 2.48
N ARG A 83 3.05 6.32 2.98
CA ARG A 83 3.42 5.12 3.73
C ARG A 83 4.05 5.53 5.03
N ASP A 84 3.58 4.93 6.11
CA ASP A 84 4.21 5.02 7.42
C ASP A 84 5.31 3.96 7.54
N ASN A 85 6.19 4.11 8.47
CA ASN A 85 7.36 3.25 8.67
C ASN A 85 8.33 3.18 7.48
N GLY A 86 9.50 2.60 7.71
CA GLY A 86 10.56 2.50 6.71
C GLY A 86 11.07 3.87 6.24
N VAL A 87 11.83 3.85 5.17
CA VAL A 87 12.41 5.07 4.58
C VAL A 87 11.37 5.99 3.94
N HIS A 88 10.21 5.43 3.58
CA HIS A 88 9.13 6.16 2.93
C HIS A 88 8.31 7.04 3.89
N ALA A 89 8.46 6.84 5.20
CA ALA A 89 7.75 7.66 6.20
C ALA A 89 8.12 9.15 6.10
N HIS A 90 9.35 9.45 5.73
CA HIS A 90 9.83 10.81 5.57
C HIS A 90 9.07 11.59 4.49
N ASP A 91 8.65 10.92 3.42
CA ASP A 91 8.01 11.56 2.27
C ASP A 91 6.69 12.24 2.64
N GLN A 92 6.04 11.80 3.71
CA GLN A 92 4.80 12.37 4.20
C GLN A 92 4.97 13.70 4.96
N TYR A 93 6.16 13.99 5.42
CA TYR A 93 6.49 15.17 6.25
C TYR A 93 7.36 16.19 5.53
N THR A 94 7.67 15.94 4.25
CA THR A 94 8.59 16.78 3.47
C THR A 94 7.98 17.15 2.13
N GLU A 95 8.40 18.30 1.60
CA GLU A 95 8.10 18.71 0.24
C GLU A 95 9.40 18.92 -0.54
N LEU A 96 9.43 18.46 -1.76
CA LEU A 96 10.55 18.71 -2.66
C LEU A 96 10.49 20.14 -3.20
N LYS A 97 11.59 20.87 -3.10
CA LYS A 97 11.73 22.20 -3.69
C LYS A 97 12.96 22.20 -4.59
N THR A 98 12.76 22.62 -5.82
CA THR A 98 13.87 22.87 -6.75
C THR A 98 14.24 24.34 -6.71
N ILE A 99 15.51 24.63 -6.51
CA ILE A 99 16.07 25.99 -6.65
C ILE A 99 17.09 25.92 -7.79
N TRP A 100 16.83 26.68 -8.81
CA TRP A 100 17.75 26.84 -9.93
C TRP A 100 18.34 28.24 -9.83
N ILE A 101 19.67 28.35 -9.75
CA ILE A 101 20.36 29.61 -9.59
C ILE A 101 21.31 29.79 -10.77
N ASP A 102 21.14 30.85 -11.52
CA ASP A 102 22.11 31.33 -12.47
C ASP A 102 22.92 32.47 -11.83
N LEU A 103 24.21 32.25 -11.67
CA LEU A 103 25.14 33.21 -11.09
C LEU A 103 25.84 34.06 -12.16
N ASN A 104 25.55 33.82 -13.45
CA ASN A 104 26.11 34.65 -14.52
C ASN A 104 25.38 36.00 -14.53
N ASP A 105 26.08 37.06 -14.25
CA ASP A 105 25.55 38.41 -14.48
C ASP A 105 25.67 38.75 -15.95
N PRO A 106 24.56 39.01 -16.66
CA PRO A 106 24.61 39.38 -18.08
C PRO A 106 25.38 40.66 -18.36
N ARG A 107 25.76 41.42 -17.32
CA ARG A 107 26.61 42.61 -17.43
C ARG A 107 28.11 42.29 -17.35
N ASP A 108 28.47 41.11 -16.93
CA ASP A 108 29.88 40.69 -16.73
C ASP A 108 30.52 40.16 -18.02
N GLY A 109 30.01 40.58 -19.18
CA GLY A 109 30.47 40.29 -20.54
C GLY A 109 31.54 39.20 -20.63
N ASP A 110 31.17 38.06 -21.22
CA ASP A 110 32.05 37.03 -21.82
C ASP A 110 33.28 36.55 -21.02
N ASN A 111 33.22 36.48 -19.74
CA ASN A 111 34.21 35.73 -18.95
C ASN A 111 33.78 34.28 -18.76
N VAL A 112 33.54 33.56 -19.84
CA VAL A 112 33.50 32.09 -19.85
C VAL A 112 34.90 31.59 -20.12
N ALA A 113 35.60 31.17 -19.08
CA ALA A 113 36.81 30.37 -19.21
C ALA A 113 36.45 28.87 -19.09
#